data_60aafa9caec24ab3fc384d2e18d458db
#
_entry.id   60aafa9caec24ab3fc384d2e18d458db
#
_cell.length_a   1.000
_cell.length_b   1.000
_cell.length_c   1.000
_cell.angle_alpha   90.00
_cell.angle_beta   90.00
_cell.angle_gamma   90.00
#
_symmetry.space_group_name_H-M   'P 1'
#
loop_
_entity.id
_entity.type
_entity.pdbx_description
1 polymer ?
#
loop_
_entity_poly.entity_id
_entity_poly.type
_entity_poly.pdbx_seq_one_letter_code
_entity_poly.pdbx_strand_id
1 'polypeptide(L)'
;VVHNGIFSNYQDLREELEAEGVTFCSQTDTEVFVQLVARHYQRLQNTERAFVAALEQMEGSFAIVMISVHEPDRLFCAKRDSPLILGLGEGSNYVGSDINAFLEYTRRAVILDDDEYVILTQESYQIRSLRDGQQVEKDILHIDWDAETTRKGGFAHYMLKEIFDEPQTLRQALKIPDEEIRKLAQKFVEAPQAYLVGVGTTFYVAQLGQYFFSQLTGRYFPAISSDEFIDIAGVQAQDLVLAISQSGETYDTKMALNFARQRGAKTAAIVNVMGSSIGMQVDQVIMQGSGPEICVVSTKAAMAQTLILLRIAVETGRQQGSLDDQQIDSFHAAVNRLPDLIQDTLNEQSGFLRNIARSTSWVPNWLFLGCGQYYPVAMESALKMKEITYQHAEGMPAGFLKHGTLSMIEKSVHSLFFVPLPGQQDLHRRTLIAMEEIRTRGGTLAGFVFEGDRHAREVLDYAVELPAVHPWLAPLLQMTMAQLLSYYAALDLGRNIDKPRNLAKSVTVG
;
A
#
# COMPACT_ATOMS: atom_id res chain seq x y z
N VAL A 1 -9.39 -26.63 8.57
CA VAL A 1 -9.73 -25.20 8.60
C VAL A 1 -8.57 -24.38 8.10
N VAL A 2 -8.85 -23.32 7.34
CA VAL A 2 -7.94 -22.24 6.99
C VAL A 2 -8.48 -20.98 7.64
N HIS A 3 -7.62 -20.18 8.28
CA HIS A 3 -7.99 -19.01 9.05
C HIS A 3 -7.01 -17.86 8.74
N ASN A 4 -7.56 -16.69 8.52
CA ASN A 4 -6.84 -15.43 8.46
C ASN A 4 -7.48 -14.47 9.47
N GLY A 5 -6.70 -14.00 10.44
CA GLY A 5 -7.20 -13.18 11.53
C GLY A 5 -6.68 -13.62 12.88
N ILE A 6 -7.32 -13.10 13.93
CA ILE A 6 -7.03 -13.45 15.34
C ILE A 6 -8.34 -13.53 16.09
N PHE A 7 -8.57 -14.64 16.79
CA PHE A 7 -9.64 -14.75 17.77
C PHE A 7 -9.17 -14.22 19.13
N SER A 8 -9.65 -13.06 19.53
CA SER A 8 -9.17 -12.34 20.73
C SER A 8 -9.42 -13.07 22.04
N ASN A 9 -10.52 -13.85 22.12
CA ASN A 9 -10.91 -14.61 23.31
C ASN A 9 -10.48 -16.10 23.28
N TYR A 10 -9.54 -16.46 22.40
CA TYR A 10 -9.17 -17.87 22.18
C TYR A 10 -8.57 -18.53 23.44
N GLN A 11 -7.90 -17.77 24.32
CA GLN A 11 -7.28 -18.32 25.53
C GLN A 11 -8.34 -18.79 26.53
N ASP A 12 -9.37 -17.97 26.79
CA ASP A 12 -10.46 -18.30 27.70
C ASP A 12 -11.23 -19.54 27.19
N LEU A 13 -11.52 -19.59 25.90
CA LEU A 13 -12.19 -20.73 25.28
C LEU A 13 -11.33 -21.99 25.29
N ARG A 14 -10.02 -21.85 25.16
CA ARG A 14 -9.09 -22.97 25.29
C ARG A 14 -9.10 -23.56 26.70
N GLU A 15 -9.02 -22.72 27.72
CA GLU A 15 -9.08 -23.15 29.12
C GLU A 15 -10.40 -23.88 29.44
N GLU A 16 -11.53 -23.38 28.90
CA GLU A 16 -12.83 -24.05 29.01
C GLU A 16 -12.82 -25.46 28.41
N LEU A 17 -12.31 -25.57 27.15
CA LEU A 17 -12.24 -26.84 26.44
C LEU A 17 -11.25 -27.82 27.09
N GLU A 18 -10.13 -27.37 27.62
CA GLU A 18 -9.17 -28.18 28.36
C GLU A 18 -9.78 -28.71 29.67
N ALA A 19 -10.59 -27.89 30.35
CA ALA A 19 -11.35 -28.32 31.56
C ALA A 19 -12.41 -29.38 31.24
N GLU A 20 -12.96 -29.37 29.98
CA GLU A 20 -13.85 -30.42 29.46
C GLU A 20 -13.09 -31.70 29.01
N GLY A 21 -11.74 -31.70 29.07
CA GLY A 21 -10.90 -32.84 28.72
C GLY A 21 -10.44 -32.84 27.25
N VAL A 22 -10.57 -31.72 26.50
CA VAL A 22 -10.07 -31.58 25.13
C VAL A 22 -8.56 -31.46 25.18
N THR A 23 -7.87 -32.20 24.32
CA THR A 23 -6.41 -32.11 24.16
C THR A 23 -6.08 -31.36 22.86
N PHE A 24 -5.24 -30.34 22.98
CA PHE A 24 -4.77 -29.54 21.82
C PHE A 24 -3.44 -30.06 21.32
N CYS A 25 -3.28 -30.04 19.98
CA CYS A 25 -2.05 -30.42 19.29
C CYS A 25 -1.18 -29.22 18.91
N SER A 26 -1.72 -28.00 18.94
CA SER A 26 -1.03 -26.76 18.61
C SER A 26 -1.35 -25.66 19.63
N GLN A 27 -0.70 -24.51 19.46
CA GLN A 27 -0.98 -23.32 20.24
C GLN A 27 -1.75 -22.25 19.46
N THR A 28 -2.28 -22.62 18.28
CA THR A 28 -3.00 -21.68 17.43
C THR A 28 -4.43 -21.45 17.92
N ASP A 29 -4.90 -20.24 17.78
CA ASP A 29 -6.31 -19.88 17.99
C ASP A 29 -7.25 -20.60 17.00
N THR A 30 -6.76 -20.92 15.83
CA THR A 30 -7.48 -21.70 14.81
C THR A 30 -7.88 -23.08 15.32
N GLU A 31 -7.04 -23.76 16.11
CA GLU A 31 -7.39 -25.06 16.68
C GLU A 31 -8.52 -24.96 17.70
N VAL A 32 -8.58 -23.87 18.46
CA VAL A 32 -9.69 -23.61 19.39
C VAL A 32 -11.02 -23.59 18.65
N PHE A 33 -11.07 -22.89 17.50
CA PHE A 33 -12.28 -22.90 16.66
C PHE A 33 -12.66 -24.31 16.19
N VAL A 34 -11.70 -25.11 15.73
CA VAL A 34 -11.96 -26.50 15.30
C VAL A 34 -12.54 -27.34 16.44
N GLN A 35 -11.99 -27.23 17.65
CA GLN A 35 -12.45 -27.95 18.82
C GLN A 35 -13.86 -27.50 19.27
N LEU A 36 -14.16 -26.21 19.15
CA LEU A 36 -15.52 -25.69 19.38
C LEU A 36 -16.53 -26.28 18.40
N VAL A 37 -16.21 -26.28 17.11
CA VAL A 37 -17.08 -26.90 16.09
C VAL A 37 -17.29 -28.36 16.40
N ALA A 38 -16.24 -29.12 16.74
CA ALA A 38 -16.36 -30.53 17.11
C ALA A 38 -17.26 -30.74 18.34
N ARG A 39 -17.11 -29.93 19.40
CA ARG A 39 -17.96 -29.92 20.58
C ARG A 39 -19.44 -29.71 20.23
N HIS A 40 -19.72 -28.70 19.43
CA HIS A 40 -21.09 -28.40 18.97
C HIS A 40 -21.66 -29.50 18.07
N TYR A 41 -20.83 -30.05 17.17
CA TYR A 41 -21.29 -31.12 16.29
C TYR A 41 -21.71 -32.37 17.08
N GLN A 42 -21.01 -32.74 18.13
CA GLN A 42 -21.40 -33.88 18.98
C GLN A 42 -22.82 -33.73 19.56
N ARG A 43 -23.24 -32.49 19.86
CA ARG A 43 -24.57 -32.17 20.42
C ARG A 43 -25.63 -31.98 19.35
N LEU A 44 -25.30 -31.31 18.25
CA LEU A 44 -26.26 -30.84 17.25
C LEU A 44 -26.43 -31.81 16.08
N GLN A 45 -25.45 -32.68 15.81
CA GLN A 45 -25.38 -33.60 14.64
C GLN A 45 -25.68 -32.90 13.29
N ASN A 46 -25.26 -31.63 13.17
CA ASN A 46 -25.44 -30.82 11.97
C ASN A 46 -24.26 -29.87 11.83
N THR A 47 -23.53 -29.94 10.73
CA THR A 47 -22.28 -29.22 10.50
C THR A 47 -22.50 -27.71 10.43
N GLU A 48 -23.52 -27.26 9.71
CA GLU A 48 -23.84 -25.83 9.59
C GLU A 48 -24.14 -25.21 10.95
N ARG A 49 -25.03 -25.83 11.73
CA ARG A 49 -25.37 -25.35 13.08
C ARG A 49 -24.19 -25.38 14.03
N ALA A 50 -23.33 -26.39 13.93
CA ALA A 50 -22.13 -26.47 14.75
C ALA A 50 -21.13 -25.38 14.38
N PHE A 51 -20.96 -25.10 13.10
CA PHE A 51 -20.12 -24.03 12.58
C PHE A 51 -20.60 -22.65 13.08
N VAL A 52 -21.89 -22.36 12.92
CA VAL A 52 -22.49 -21.09 13.38
C VAL A 52 -22.37 -20.94 14.89
N ALA A 53 -22.71 -22.00 15.67
CA ALA A 53 -22.62 -21.94 17.14
C ALA A 53 -21.19 -21.74 17.65
N ALA A 54 -20.18 -22.22 16.93
CA ALA A 54 -18.79 -21.92 17.23
C ALA A 54 -18.44 -20.45 16.94
N LEU A 55 -18.86 -19.90 15.78
CA LEU A 55 -18.63 -18.51 15.40
C LEU A 55 -19.27 -17.51 16.36
N GLU A 56 -20.45 -17.84 16.92
CA GLU A 56 -21.16 -17.00 17.91
C GLU A 56 -20.37 -16.83 19.21
N GLN A 57 -19.47 -17.76 19.54
CA GLN A 57 -18.61 -17.71 20.72
C GLN A 57 -17.27 -17.04 20.46
N MET A 58 -16.87 -16.87 19.20
CA MET A 58 -15.59 -16.28 18.85
C MET A 58 -15.67 -14.75 18.79
N GLU A 59 -14.70 -14.09 19.39
CA GLU A 59 -14.51 -12.65 19.33
C GLU A 59 -13.26 -12.32 18.50
N GLY A 60 -13.22 -11.14 17.88
CA GLY A 60 -12.07 -10.67 17.11
C GLY A 60 -12.33 -10.64 15.62
N SER A 61 -11.25 -10.46 14.85
CA SER A 61 -11.25 -10.35 13.39
C SER A 61 -10.91 -11.69 12.75
N PHE A 62 -11.73 -12.18 11.84
CA PHE A 62 -11.49 -13.46 11.17
C PHE A 62 -12.04 -13.55 9.74
N ALA A 63 -11.36 -14.30 8.91
CA ALA A 63 -11.87 -14.91 7.68
C ALA A 63 -11.54 -16.41 7.75
N ILE A 64 -12.56 -17.25 7.77
CA ILE A 64 -12.41 -18.68 8.02
C ILE A 64 -13.05 -19.51 6.92
N VAL A 65 -12.38 -20.59 6.53
CA VAL A 65 -12.88 -21.59 5.59
C VAL A 65 -12.69 -22.98 6.19
N MET A 66 -13.77 -23.73 6.32
CA MET A 66 -13.79 -25.05 6.91
C MET A 66 -14.29 -26.09 5.91
N ILE A 67 -13.66 -27.26 5.92
CA ILE A 67 -14.17 -28.51 5.33
C ILE A 67 -14.51 -29.49 6.46
N SER A 68 -15.49 -30.34 6.23
CA SER A 68 -15.91 -31.35 7.20
C SER A 68 -15.98 -32.73 6.57
N VAL A 69 -15.54 -33.76 7.27
CA VAL A 69 -15.69 -35.15 6.84
C VAL A 69 -17.16 -35.60 6.78
N HIS A 70 -18.05 -34.91 7.48
CA HIS A 70 -19.46 -35.19 7.50
C HIS A 70 -20.22 -34.63 6.29
N GLU A 71 -19.66 -33.59 5.63
CA GLU A 71 -20.20 -32.96 4.44
C GLU A 71 -19.03 -32.54 3.50
N PRO A 72 -18.35 -33.51 2.88
CA PRO A 72 -17.11 -33.28 2.14
C PRO A 72 -17.28 -32.44 0.88
N ASP A 73 -18.50 -32.32 0.35
CA ASP A 73 -18.81 -31.55 -0.85
C ASP A 73 -19.13 -30.07 -0.56
N ARG A 74 -18.97 -29.66 0.69
CA ARG A 74 -19.28 -28.31 1.14
C ARG A 74 -18.11 -27.64 1.80
N LEU A 75 -17.92 -26.35 1.48
CA LEU A 75 -17.09 -25.41 2.25
C LEU A 75 -18.00 -24.54 3.11
N PHE A 76 -17.63 -24.37 4.36
CA PHE A 76 -18.28 -23.47 5.29
C PHE A 76 -17.34 -22.29 5.49
N CYS A 77 -17.79 -21.09 5.13
CA CYS A 77 -16.97 -19.88 5.14
C CYS A 77 -17.68 -18.81 5.97
N ALA A 78 -16.90 -18.00 6.69
CA ALA A 78 -17.43 -16.84 7.41
C ALA A 78 -16.37 -15.76 7.58
N LYS A 79 -16.80 -14.52 7.77
CA LYS A 79 -15.89 -13.40 8.03
C LYS A 79 -16.43 -12.41 9.05
N ARG A 80 -15.49 -11.75 9.72
CA ARG A 80 -15.68 -10.52 10.51
C ARG A 80 -14.37 -9.71 10.41
N ASP A 81 -14.44 -8.46 9.96
CA ASP A 81 -13.34 -7.53 9.72
C ASP A 81 -12.27 -7.99 8.70
N SER A 82 -11.88 -9.25 8.68
CA SER A 82 -10.93 -9.80 7.69
C SER A 82 -11.62 -10.07 6.35
N PRO A 83 -10.97 -9.83 5.19
CA PRO A 83 -11.60 -9.98 3.88
C PRO A 83 -11.84 -11.45 3.52
N LEU A 84 -13.00 -11.72 2.90
CA LEU A 84 -13.32 -13.00 2.29
C LEU A 84 -14.21 -12.77 1.06
N ILE A 85 -13.78 -13.31 -0.09
CA ILE A 85 -14.41 -13.08 -1.39
C ILE A 85 -14.66 -14.44 -2.04
N LEU A 86 -15.84 -14.62 -2.64
CA LEU A 86 -16.16 -15.78 -3.44
C LEU A 86 -15.84 -15.52 -4.92
N GLY A 87 -15.22 -16.48 -5.58
CA GLY A 87 -15.06 -16.53 -7.03
C GLY A 87 -16.03 -17.53 -7.63
N LEU A 88 -16.91 -17.07 -8.54
CA LEU A 88 -17.93 -17.92 -9.17
C LEU A 88 -17.47 -18.38 -10.54
N GLY A 89 -17.04 -19.63 -10.65
CA GLY A 89 -16.60 -20.22 -11.91
C GLY A 89 -17.65 -21.15 -12.56
N GLU A 90 -17.31 -21.70 -13.70
CA GLU A 90 -18.10 -22.74 -14.38
C GLU A 90 -17.63 -24.11 -13.91
N GLY A 91 -18.51 -24.86 -13.19
CA GLY A 91 -18.19 -26.16 -12.64
C GLY A 91 -17.20 -26.16 -11.45
N SER A 92 -16.89 -25.01 -10.91
CA SER A 92 -16.13 -24.87 -9.66
C SER A 92 -16.26 -23.47 -9.09
N ASN A 93 -16.33 -23.37 -7.77
CA ASN A 93 -16.33 -22.11 -7.04
C ASN A 93 -15.07 -21.99 -6.18
N TYR A 94 -14.66 -20.76 -5.90
CA TYR A 94 -13.42 -20.42 -5.23
C TYR A 94 -13.71 -19.52 -4.04
N VAL A 95 -12.80 -19.51 -3.09
CA VAL A 95 -12.83 -18.57 -1.96
C VAL A 95 -11.43 -18.12 -1.64
N GLY A 96 -11.26 -16.82 -1.38
CA GLY A 96 -9.97 -16.23 -1.05
C GLY A 96 -10.13 -14.90 -0.33
N SER A 97 -9.08 -14.45 0.31
CA SER A 97 -9.03 -13.12 0.95
C SER A 97 -8.76 -11.99 -0.05
N ASP A 98 -8.38 -12.32 -1.28
CA ASP A 98 -8.09 -11.37 -2.36
C ASP A 98 -8.56 -11.95 -3.70
N ILE A 99 -9.06 -11.09 -4.59
CA ILE A 99 -9.52 -11.45 -5.94
C ILE A 99 -8.44 -12.17 -6.75
N ASN A 100 -7.16 -11.79 -6.56
CA ASN A 100 -6.04 -12.41 -7.26
C ASN A 100 -5.89 -13.91 -6.98
N ALA A 101 -6.44 -14.41 -5.87
CA ALA A 101 -6.39 -15.83 -5.51
C ALA A 101 -7.10 -16.74 -6.53
N PHE A 102 -8.10 -16.21 -7.25
CA PHE A 102 -8.89 -16.98 -8.20
C PHE A 102 -9.11 -16.29 -9.58
N LEU A 103 -8.47 -15.14 -9.81
CA LEU A 103 -8.65 -14.35 -11.03
C LEU A 103 -8.31 -15.12 -12.33
N GLU A 104 -7.41 -16.10 -12.26
CA GLU A 104 -7.09 -16.98 -13.40
C GLU A 104 -8.24 -17.94 -13.78
N TYR A 105 -9.15 -18.19 -12.84
CA TYR A 105 -10.23 -19.17 -13.00
C TYR A 105 -11.59 -18.52 -13.23
N THR A 106 -11.83 -17.34 -12.64
CA THR A 106 -13.09 -16.63 -12.81
C THR A 106 -12.93 -15.12 -12.60
N ARG A 107 -13.77 -14.35 -13.31
CA ARG A 107 -13.89 -12.89 -13.17
C ARG A 107 -15.19 -12.46 -12.48
N ARG A 108 -15.95 -13.42 -11.97
CA ARG A 108 -17.20 -13.19 -11.26
C ARG A 108 -16.93 -13.38 -9.78
N ALA A 109 -17.14 -12.32 -9.01
CA ALA A 109 -16.88 -12.33 -7.57
C ALA A 109 -18.10 -11.91 -6.77
N VAL A 110 -18.21 -12.41 -5.53
CA VAL A 110 -19.16 -11.92 -4.53
C VAL A 110 -18.39 -11.58 -3.28
N ILE A 111 -18.58 -10.35 -2.80
CA ILE A 111 -17.93 -9.84 -1.60
C ILE A 111 -18.85 -10.09 -0.41
N LEU A 112 -18.31 -10.67 0.67
CA LEU A 112 -19.04 -10.89 1.91
C LEU A 112 -18.92 -9.66 2.82
N ASP A 113 -20.03 -9.31 3.48
CA ASP A 113 -20.02 -8.34 4.57
C ASP A 113 -19.69 -9.04 5.91
N ASP A 114 -19.44 -8.21 6.94
CA ASP A 114 -19.17 -8.74 8.28
C ASP A 114 -20.40 -9.44 8.85
N ASP A 115 -20.15 -10.47 9.63
CA ASP A 115 -21.20 -11.34 10.23
C ASP A 115 -22.07 -12.06 9.17
N GLU A 116 -21.49 -12.34 8.00
CA GLU A 116 -22.06 -13.27 7.03
C GLU A 116 -21.32 -14.59 7.00
N TYR A 117 -22.05 -15.67 6.76
CA TYR A 117 -21.47 -16.98 6.50
C TYR A 117 -21.99 -17.56 5.19
N VAL A 118 -21.23 -18.44 4.60
CA VAL A 118 -21.51 -19.04 3.29
C VAL A 118 -21.37 -20.54 3.38
N ILE A 119 -22.31 -21.22 2.75
CA ILE A 119 -22.18 -22.62 2.37
C ILE A 119 -21.91 -22.64 0.87
N LEU A 120 -20.70 -23.06 0.51
CA LEU A 120 -20.23 -23.09 -0.87
C LEU A 120 -20.10 -24.54 -1.33
N THR A 121 -20.67 -24.84 -2.51
CA THR A 121 -20.50 -26.12 -3.18
C THR A 121 -19.80 -25.90 -4.53
N GLN A 122 -19.55 -26.97 -5.26
CA GLN A 122 -18.98 -26.89 -6.60
C GLN A 122 -19.81 -26.01 -7.56
N GLU A 123 -21.16 -26.07 -7.46
CA GLU A 123 -22.06 -25.42 -8.41
C GLU A 123 -22.90 -24.28 -7.82
N SER A 124 -22.95 -24.16 -6.49
CA SER A 124 -23.83 -23.19 -5.81
C SER A 124 -23.21 -22.55 -4.59
N TYR A 125 -23.80 -21.46 -4.15
CA TYR A 125 -23.48 -20.82 -2.88
C TYR A 125 -24.75 -20.30 -2.21
N GLN A 126 -24.74 -20.26 -0.87
CA GLN A 126 -25.80 -19.67 -0.07
C GLN A 126 -25.15 -18.79 0.99
N ILE A 127 -25.46 -17.51 0.96
CA ILE A 127 -24.99 -16.53 1.95
C ILE A 127 -26.10 -16.33 2.98
N ARG A 128 -25.74 -16.31 4.26
CA ARG A 128 -26.65 -16.08 5.35
C ARG A 128 -26.02 -15.14 6.41
N SER A 129 -26.88 -14.38 7.07
CA SER A 129 -26.49 -13.56 8.21
C SER A 129 -26.24 -14.41 9.44
N LEU A 130 -25.14 -14.18 10.16
CA LEU A 130 -24.88 -14.81 11.47
C LEU A 130 -25.83 -14.33 12.56
N ARG A 131 -26.48 -13.16 12.39
CA ARG A 131 -27.35 -12.56 13.41
C ARG A 131 -28.70 -13.24 13.52
N ASP A 132 -29.27 -13.63 12.38
CA ASP A 132 -30.66 -14.14 12.31
C ASP A 132 -30.82 -15.35 11.40
N GLY A 133 -29.77 -15.82 10.74
CA GLY A 133 -29.77 -16.95 9.82
C GLY A 133 -30.53 -16.71 8.50
N GLN A 134 -30.98 -15.48 8.23
CA GLN A 134 -31.69 -15.18 7.01
C GLN A 134 -30.75 -15.23 5.80
N GLN A 135 -31.30 -15.62 4.66
CA GLN A 135 -30.56 -15.63 3.39
C GLN A 135 -30.32 -14.20 2.93
N VAL A 136 -29.09 -13.93 2.50
CA VAL A 136 -28.65 -12.63 1.96
C VAL A 136 -28.40 -12.78 0.46
N GLU A 137 -28.97 -11.89 -0.35
CA GLU A 137 -28.64 -11.79 -1.76
C GLU A 137 -27.58 -10.74 -1.98
N LYS A 138 -26.62 -11.02 -2.84
CA LYS A 138 -25.51 -10.13 -3.17
C LYS A 138 -25.38 -9.95 -4.69
N ASP A 139 -24.97 -8.77 -5.08
CA ASP A 139 -24.62 -8.50 -6.46
C ASP A 139 -23.34 -9.24 -6.86
N ILE A 140 -23.33 -9.76 -8.08
CA ILE A 140 -22.12 -10.36 -8.65
C ILE A 140 -21.28 -9.26 -9.28
N LEU A 141 -20.10 -9.05 -8.72
CA LEU A 141 -19.10 -8.14 -9.24
C LEU A 141 -18.40 -8.78 -10.45
N HIS A 142 -18.29 -8.04 -11.55
CA HIS A 142 -17.49 -8.42 -12.70
C HIS A 142 -16.13 -7.72 -12.63
N ILE A 143 -15.06 -8.53 -12.67
CA ILE A 143 -13.66 -8.06 -12.58
C ILE A 143 -13.16 -7.81 -13.99
N ASP A 144 -12.88 -6.55 -14.33
CA ASP A 144 -12.42 -6.15 -15.66
C ASP A 144 -10.90 -6.33 -15.88
N TRP A 145 -10.19 -6.83 -14.87
CA TRP A 145 -8.75 -7.06 -14.98
C TRP A 145 -8.44 -8.21 -15.94
N ASP A 146 -7.43 -8.00 -16.80
CA ASP A 146 -6.99 -9.04 -17.72
C ASP A 146 -6.08 -10.06 -16.99
N ALA A 147 -6.38 -11.36 -17.15
CA ALA A 147 -5.55 -12.45 -16.63
C ALA A 147 -4.10 -12.40 -17.18
N GLU A 148 -3.89 -11.81 -18.35
CA GLU A 148 -2.56 -11.65 -18.95
C GLU A 148 -1.71 -10.63 -18.16
N THR A 149 -2.35 -9.61 -17.55
CA THR A 149 -1.67 -8.63 -16.69
C THR A 149 -1.18 -9.22 -15.37
N THR A 150 -1.75 -10.34 -14.92
CA THR A 150 -1.31 -11.05 -13.71
C THR A 150 -0.11 -11.97 -13.94
N ARG A 151 0.25 -12.26 -15.19
CA ARG A 151 1.41 -13.08 -15.53
C ARG A 151 2.69 -12.25 -15.52
N LYS A 152 3.84 -12.90 -15.28
CA LYS A 152 5.15 -12.22 -15.26
C LYS A 152 5.57 -11.60 -16.60
N GLY A 153 4.92 -11.93 -17.71
CA GLY A 153 5.18 -11.32 -19.02
C GLY A 153 6.64 -11.38 -19.51
N GLY A 154 7.36 -12.46 -19.15
CA GLY A 154 8.79 -12.61 -19.48
C GLY A 154 9.77 -12.03 -18.44
N PHE A 155 9.29 -11.33 -17.43
CA PHE A 155 10.13 -10.83 -16.34
C PHE A 155 10.47 -11.94 -15.33
N ALA A 156 11.65 -11.86 -14.70
CA ALA A 156 12.08 -12.84 -13.70
C ALA A 156 11.21 -12.80 -12.43
N HIS A 157 10.79 -11.61 -12.01
CA HIS A 157 10.01 -11.34 -10.80
C HIS A 157 8.83 -10.41 -11.08
N TYR A 158 7.77 -10.53 -10.27
CA TYR A 158 6.64 -9.60 -10.33
C TYR A 158 7.04 -8.18 -10.01
N MET A 159 7.90 -7.95 -9.01
CA MET A 159 8.38 -6.60 -8.69
C MET A 159 9.00 -5.91 -9.89
N LEU A 160 9.86 -6.59 -10.64
CA LEU A 160 10.49 -5.99 -11.84
C LEU A 160 9.43 -5.67 -12.90
N LYS A 161 8.50 -6.60 -13.14
CA LYS A 161 7.38 -6.35 -14.04
C LYS A 161 6.58 -5.13 -13.61
N GLU A 162 6.22 -5.05 -12.33
CA GLU A 162 5.39 -3.97 -11.79
C GLU A 162 6.09 -2.61 -11.84
N ILE A 163 7.42 -2.56 -11.68
CA ILE A 163 8.22 -1.34 -11.93
C ILE A 163 8.14 -0.94 -13.43
N PHE A 164 8.27 -1.89 -14.35
CA PHE A 164 8.13 -1.63 -15.78
C PHE A 164 6.68 -1.40 -16.24
N ASP A 165 5.70 -1.79 -15.43
CA ASP A 165 4.28 -1.45 -15.63
C ASP A 165 3.92 -0.02 -15.15
N GLU A 166 4.80 0.68 -14.42
CA GLU A 166 4.52 2.04 -13.88
C GLU A 166 4.09 3.03 -14.96
N PRO A 167 4.73 3.10 -16.15
CA PRO A 167 4.27 3.97 -17.21
C PRO A 167 2.81 3.73 -17.61
N GLN A 168 2.41 2.47 -17.73
CA GLN A 168 1.03 2.10 -18.04
C GLN A 168 0.08 2.42 -16.88
N THR A 169 0.52 2.17 -15.64
CA THR A 169 -0.23 2.49 -14.42
C THR A 169 -0.49 4.00 -14.32
N LEU A 170 0.48 4.83 -14.61
CA LEU A 170 0.32 6.28 -14.64
C LEU A 170 -0.63 6.74 -15.75
N ARG A 171 -0.58 6.12 -16.95
CA ARG A 171 -1.56 6.39 -18.00
C ARG A 171 -2.99 6.06 -17.55
N GLN A 172 -3.19 4.99 -16.77
CA GLN A 172 -4.52 4.68 -16.22
C GLN A 172 -4.94 5.69 -15.14
N ALA A 173 -4.03 6.07 -14.24
CA ALA A 173 -4.31 7.10 -13.23
C ALA A 173 -4.64 8.47 -13.85
N LEU A 174 -4.08 8.78 -15.03
CA LEU A 174 -4.43 9.99 -15.79
C LEU A 174 -5.83 9.92 -16.42
N LYS A 175 -6.38 8.73 -16.66
CA LYS A 175 -7.73 8.55 -17.21
C LYS A 175 -8.83 8.68 -16.16
N ILE A 176 -8.49 8.77 -14.87
CA ILE A 176 -9.49 9.07 -13.83
C ILE A 176 -10.21 10.36 -14.21
N PRO A 177 -11.56 10.36 -14.25
CA PRO A 177 -12.32 11.51 -14.70
C PRO A 177 -11.99 12.77 -13.89
N ASP A 178 -11.75 13.88 -14.59
CA ASP A 178 -11.44 15.16 -13.93
C ASP A 178 -12.55 15.61 -12.98
N GLU A 179 -13.78 15.16 -13.23
CA GLU A 179 -14.92 15.42 -12.35
C GLU A 179 -14.75 14.78 -10.96
N GLU A 180 -14.21 13.56 -10.88
CA GLU A 180 -13.92 12.89 -9.61
C GLU A 180 -12.81 13.60 -8.84
N ILE A 181 -11.75 13.99 -9.53
CA ILE A 181 -10.65 14.79 -8.96
C ILE A 181 -11.19 16.14 -8.45
N ARG A 182 -12.02 16.82 -9.26
CA ARG A 182 -12.61 18.10 -8.92
C ARG A 182 -13.52 18.04 -7.69
N LYS A 183 -14.35 17.00 -7.58
CA LYS A 183 -15.23 16.79 -6.42
C LYS A 183 -14.43 16.57 -5.14
N LEU A 184 -13.35 15.79 -5.19
CA LEU A 184 -12.51 15.58 -4.02
C LEU A 184 -11.70 16.84 -3.67
N ALA A 185 -11.17 17.55 -4.65
CA ALA A 185 -10.49 18.83 -4.45
C ALA A 185 -11.41 19.86 -3.78
N GLN A 186 -12.69 19.91 -4.18
CA GLN A 186 -13.70 20.79 -3.53
C GLN A 186 -13.86 20.47 -2.05
N LYS A 187 -13.84 19.17 -1.67
CA LYS A 187 -13.90 18.80 -0.23
C LYS A 187 -12.67 19.31 0.54
N PHE A 188 -11.47 19.30 -0.07
CA PHE A 188 -10.28 19.90 0.53
C PHE A 188 -10.39 21.42 0.68
N VAL A 189 -10.98 22.10 -0.30
CA VAL A 189 -11.23 23.56 -0.21
C VAL A 189 -12.19 23.88 0.94
N GLU A 190 -13.27 23.13 1.07
CA GLU A 190 -14.34 23.35 2.05
C GLU A 190 -13.98 22.93 3.48
N ALA A 191 -13.16 21.89 3.63
CA ALA A 191 -12.84 21.34 4.94
C ALA A 191 -12.05 22.37 5.79
N PRO A 192 -12.41 22.57 7.06
CA PRO A 192 -11.61 23.38 7.99
C PRO A 192 -10.19 22.81 8.15
N GLN A 193 -10.10 21.48 8.31
CA GLN A 193 -8.86 20.70 8.33
C GLN A 193 -9.05 19.42 7.50
N ALA A 194 -7.96 18.96 6.89
CA ALA A 194 -7.92 17.65 6.24
C ALA A 194 -6.72 16.85 6.73
N TYR A 195 -6.90 15.53 6.79
CA TYR A 195 -5.87 14.57 7.19
C TYR A 195 -5.63 13.57 6.06
N LEU A 196 -4.38 13.28 5.78
CA LEU A 196 -3.96 12.24 4.84
C LEU A 196 -3.52 11.02 5.66
N VAL A 197 -4.14 9.86 5.45
CA VAL A 197 -3.97 8.70 6.33
C VAL A 197 -3.55 7.47 5.52
N GLY A 198 -2.53 6.77 5.97
CA GLY A 198 -2.03 5.54 5.40
C GLY A 198 -1.00 4.91 6.33
N VAL A 199 -0.52 3.70 6.03
CA VAL A 199 0.52 3.01 6.80
C VAL A 199 1.55 2.40 5.86
N GLY A 200 2.82 2.32 6.28
CA GLY A 200 3.93 1.86 5.43
C GLY A 200 4.10 2.74 4.20
N THR A 201 4.14 2.13 3.01
CA THR A 201 4.24 2.83 1.72
C THR A 201 3.19 3.93 1.56
N THR A 202 1.93 3.64 1.92
CA THR A 202 0.85 4.63 1.76
C THR A 202 0.97 5.81 2.74
N PHE A 203 1.63 5.63 3.88
CA PHE A 203 1.97 6.73 4.76
C PHE A 203 3.02 7.66 4.11
N TYR A 204 4.05 7.12 3.46
CA TYR A 204 5.04 7.96 2.77
C TYR A 204 4.45 8.65 1.54
N VAL A 205 3.52 8.00 0.85
CA VAL A 205 2.70 8.65 -0.20
C VAL A 205 1.86 9.79 0.39
N ALA A 206 1.21 9.58 1.55
CA ALA A 206 0.48 10.63 2.26
C ALA A 206 1.40 11.80 2.67
N GLN A 207 2.60 11.51 3.17
CA GLN A 207 3.60 12.54 3.49
C GLN A 207 4.02 13.34 2.25
N LEU A 208 4.17 12.69 1.09
CA LEU A 208 4.45 13.41 -0.16
C LEU A 208 3.27 14.30 -0.56
N GLY A 209 2.04 13.80 -0.40
CA GLY A 209 0.80 14.59 -0.56
C GLY A 209 0.77 15.81 0.34
N GLN A 210 1.18 15.69 1.62
CA GLN A 210 1.31 16.82 2.54
C GLN A 210 2.20 17.93 1.98
N TYR A 211 3.33 17.60 1.35
CA TYR A 211 4.19 18.57 0.69
C TYR A 211 3.51 19.19 -0.53
N PHE A 212 2.84 18.40 -1.36
CA PHE A 212 2.11 18.91 -2.51
C PHE A 212 1.04 19.92 -2.10
N PHE A 213 0.17 19.56 -1.17
CA PHE A 213 -0.87 20.47 -0.69
C PHE A 213 -0.25 21.75 -0.08
N SER A 214 0.76 21.63 0.78
CA SER A 214 1.41 22.78 1.39
C SER A 214 1.99 23.73 0.36
N GLN A 215 2.68 23.22 -0.67
CA GLN A 215 3.31 24.02 -1.72
C GLN A 215 2.31 24.64 -2.70
N LEU A 216 1.24 23.90 -3.06
CA LEU A 216 0.33 24.29 -4.12
C LEU A 216 -0.89 25.06 -3.62
N THR A 217 -1.24 24.90 -2.37
CA THR A 217 -2.43 25.53 -1.77
C THR A 217 -2.11 26.48 -0.64
N GLY A 218 -0.89 26.47 -0.12
CA GLY A 218 -0.51 27.21 1.10
C GLY A 218 -1.14 26.66 2.38
N ARG A 219 -1.90 25.53 2.32
CA ARG A 219 -2.56 24.90 3.46
C ARG A 219 -1.81 23.65 3.90
N TYR A 220 -1.65 23.50 5.20
CA TYR A 220 -1.01 22.34 5.78
C TYR A 220 -2.04 21.27 6.13
N PHE A 221 -1.99 20.15 5.45
CA PHE A 221 -2.79 18.96 5.73
C PHE A 221 -1.86 17.86 6.22
N PRO A 222 -1.87 17.51 7.53
CA PRO A 222 -0.95 16.53 8.08
C PRO A 222 -1.17 15.13 7.52
N ALA A 223 -0.07 14.48 7.17
CA ALA A 223 -0.03 13.04 6.96
C ALA A 223 0.19 12.35 8.30
N ILE A 224 -0.69 11.42 8.65
CA ILE A 224 -0.63 10.68 9.91
C ILE A 224 -0.64 9.18 9.59
N SER A 225 0.24 8.42 10.25
CA SER A 225 0.22 6.97 10.12
C SER A 225 -1.08 6.40 10.72
N SER A 226 -1.69 5.45 10.04
CA SER A 226 -3.02 4.94 10.39
C SER A 226 -3.08 4.34 11.79
N ASP A 227 -2.02 3.67 12.21
CA ASP A 227 -1.85 3.05 13.53
C ASP A 227 -1.78 4.09 14.68
N GLU A 228 -1.26 5.29 14.41
CA GLU A 228 -1.15 6.39 15.37
C GLU A 228 -2.33 7.39 15.29
N PHE A 229 -3.17 7.28 14.25
CA PHE A 229 -4.17 8.29 13.93
C PHE A 229 -5.17 8.56 15.06
N ILE A 230 -5.62 7.50 15.72
CA ILE A 230 -6.63 7.59 16.78
C ILE A 230 -6.10 8.36 17.99
N ASP A 231 -4.80 8.20 18.29
CA ASP A 231 -4.17 8.75 19.48
C ASP A 231 -3.78 10.22 19.33
N ILE A 232 -3.47 10.67 18.10
CA ILE A 232 -2.91 12.01 17.88
C ILE A 232 -3.80 12.96 17.08
N ALA A 233 -4.78 12.45 16.32
CA ALA A 233 -5.60 13.29 15.45
C ALA A 233 -6.76 13.94 16.21
N GLY A 234 -6.77 15.27 16.23
CA GLY A 234 -7.87 16.06 16.82
C GLY A 234 -9.05 16.25 15.87
N VAL A 235 -9.54 15.17 15.26
CA VAL A 235 -10.61 15.20 14.23
C VAL A 235 -11.88 15.84 14.77
N GLN A 236 -12.45 16.78 14.00
CA GLN A 236 -13.69 17.47 14.29
C GLN A 236 -14.74 17.17 13.21
N ALA A 237 -16.01 17.45 13.53
CA ALA A 237 -17.07 17.45 12.53
C ALA A 237 -16.72 18.43 11.40
N GLN A 238 -17.00 18.06 10.14
CA GLN A 238 -16.68 18.80 8.92
C GLN A 238 -15.20 18.72 8.45
N ASP A 239 -14.28 18.16 9.23
CA ASP A 239 -12.96 17.84 8.73
C ASP A 239 -13.04 16.78 7.62
N LEU A 240 -11.99 16.67 6.82
CA LEU A 240 -11.85 15.64 5.79
C LEU A 240 -10.76 14.65 6.17
N VAL A 241 -11.04 13.36 6.10
CA VAL A 241 -10.02 12.31 6.22
C VAL A 241 -9.91 11.56 4.90
N LEU A 242 -8.77 11.69 4.22
CA LEU A 242 -8.46 10.95 3.01
C LEU A 242 -7.56 9.76 3.36
N ALA A 243 -8.10 8.56 3.23
CA ALA A 243 -7.36 7.32 3.40
C ALA A 243 -6.72 6.86 2.08
N ILE A 244 -5.52 6.29 2.17
CA ILE A 244 -4.78 5.73 1.04
C ILE A 244 -4.49 4.27 1.36
N SER A 245 -4.98 3.35 0.54
CA SER A 245 -4.75 1.91 0.71
C SER A 245 -4.78 1.20 -0.64
N GLN A 246 -3.76 0.41 -0.95
CA GLN A 246 -3.75 -0.37 -2.19
C GLN A 246 -4.82 -1.46 -2.16
N SER A 247 -4.87 -2.27 -1.11
CA SER A 247 -5.85 -3.35 -0.95
C SER A 247 -7.25 -2.86 -0.57
N GLY A 248 -7.33 -1.71 0.13
CA GLY A 248 -8.55 -1.25 0.76
C GLY A 248 -9.00 -2.11 1.95
N GLU A 249 -8.09 -2.98 2.46
CA GLU A 249 -8.37 -3.93 3.56
C GLU A 249 -7.43 -3.74 4.75
N THR A 250 -6.57 -2.71 4.72
CA THR A 250 -5.60 -2.46 5.79
C THR A 250 -6.32 -2.14 7.10
N TYR A 251 -6.11 -2.97 8.12
CA TYR A 251 -6.82 -2.90 9.41
C TYR A 251 -6.72 -1.52 10.06
N ASP A 252 -5.51 -1.01 10.29
CA ASP A 252 -5.31 0.28 10.95
C ASP A 252 -5.98 1.44 10.19
N THR A 253 -5.96 1.38 8.86
CA THR A 253 -6.62 2.41 8.02
C THR A 253 -8.14 2.35 8.13
N LYS A 254 -8.73 1.15 8.27
CA LYS A 254 -10.16 0.99 8.56
C LYS A 254 -10.52 1.58 9.92
N MET A 255 -9.70 1.31 10.94
CA MET A 255 -9.91 1.83 12.30
C MET A 255 -9.83 3.35 12.33
N ALA A 256 -8.86 3.95 11.66
CA ALA A 256 -8.73 5.40 11.51
C ALA A 256 -9.98 6.05 10.87
N LEU A 257 -10.51 5.43 9.80
CA LEU A 257 -11.74 5.89 9.14
C LEU A 257 -12.98 5.75 10.03
N ASN A 258 -13.11 4.63 10.76
CA ASN A 258 -14.21 4.44 11.71
C ASN A 258 -14.20 5.52 12.80
N PHE A 259 -13.02 5.83 13.35
CA PHE A 259 -12.83 6.89 14.32
C PHE A 259 -13.24 8.27 13.74
N ALA A 260 -12.82 8.58 12.51
CA ALA A 260 -13.17 9.83 11.84
C ALA A 260 -14.69 9.98 11.63
N ARG A 261 -15.36 8.92 11.16
CA ARG A 261 -16.82 8.88 10.97
C ARG A 261 -17.59 9.06 12.28
N GLN A 262 -17.17 8.41 13.34
CA GLN A 262 -17.79 8.58 14.68
C GLN A 262 -17.71 10.03 15.18
N ARG A 263 -16.74 10.81 14.71
CA ARG A 263 -16.58 12.24 15.03
C ARG A 263 -17.30 13.18 14.04
N GLY A 264 -17.98 12.62 13.05
CA GLY A 264 -18.73 13.38 12.05
C GLY A 264 -17.88 14.00 10.94
N ALA A 265 -16.64 13.56 10.77
CA ALA A 265 -15.78 13.99 9.66
C ALA A 265 -16.27 13.41 8.33
N LYS A 266 -16.02 14.13 7.24
CA LYS A 266 -16.17 13.64 5.87
C LYS A 266 -15.03 12.68 5.57
N THR A 267 -15.30 11.61 4.82
CA THR A 267 -14.31 10.59 4.50
C THR A 267 -14.15 10.38 3.00
N ALA A 268 -12.92 10.13 2.57
CA ALA A 268 -12.63 9.74 1.20
C ALA A 268 -11.50 8.69 1.19
N ALA A 269 -11.39 7.94 0.10
CA ALA A 269 -10.31 6.98 -0.05
C ALA A 269 -9.77 6.90 -1.49
N ILE A 270 -8.47 6.62 -1.60
CA ILE A 270 -7.82 6.18 -2.84
C ILE A 270 -7.51 4.70 -2.65
N VAL A 271 -8.15 3.83 -3.43
CA VAL A 271 -8.00 2.37 -3.34
C VAL A 271 -7.81 1.75 -4.72
N ASN A 272 -7.25 0.54 -4.77
CA ASN A 272 -7.06 -0.19 -6.03
C ASN A 272 -8.08 -1.31 -6.22
N VAL A 273 -8.63 -1.86 -5.12
CA VAL A 273 -9.53 -3.00 -5.18
C VAL A 273 -10.97 -2.52 -5.05
N MET A 274 -11.75 -2.79 -6.11
CA MET A 274 -13.18 -2.50 -6.15
C MET A 274 -13.92 -3.36 -5.10
N GLY A 275 -14.88 -2.73 -4.38
CA GLY A 275 -15.64 -3.42 -3.34
C GLY A 275 -14.86 -3.73 -2.07
N SER A 276 -13.67 -3.15 -1.90
CA SER A 276 -12.92 -3.28 -0.65
C SER A 276 -13.63 -2.61 0.53
N SER A 277 -13.36 -3.11 1.75
CA SER A 277 -13.98 -2.62 2.99
C SER A 277 -13.84 -1.11 3.17
N ILE A 278 -12.64 -0.56 2.92
CA ILE A 278 -12.39 0.89 2.97
C ILE A 278 -13.23 1.62 1.92
N GLY A 279 -13.24 1.09 0.67
CA GLY A 279 -14.00 1.71 -0.42
C GLY A 279 -15.51 1.78 -0.16
N MET A 280 -16.07 0.76 0.50
CA MET A 280 -17.51 0.73 0.84
C MET A 280 -17.88 1.63 2.04
N GLN A 281 -16.92 2.02 2.87
CA GLN A 281 -17.17 2.77 4.11
C GLN A 281 -17.09 4.29 3.97
N VAL A 282 -16.49 4.80 2.90
CA VAL A 282 -16.22 6.24 2.74
C VAL A 282 -17.26 6.95 1.87
N ASP A 283 -17.39 8.27 2.05
CA ASP A 283 -18.33 9.10 1.30
C ASP A 283 -17.91 9.30 -0.17
N GLN A 284 -16.61 9.14 -0.48
CA GLN A 284 -16.10 9.24 -1.85
C GLN A 284 -14.89 8.33 -2.05
N VAL A 285 -14.91 7.56 -3.13
CA VAL A 285 -13.81 6.68 -3.54
C VAL A 285 -13.20 7.19 -4.82
N ILE A 286 -11.87 7.15 -4.91
CA ILE A 286 -11.13 7.23 -6.17
C ILE A 286 -10.47 5.87 -6.40
N MET A 287 -10.87 5.22 -7.48
CA MET A 287 -10.23 3.99 -7.94
C MET A 287 -8.95 4.33 -8.67
N GLN A 288 -7.80 3.85 -8.15
CA GLN A 288 -6.49 4.23 -8.72
C GLN A 288 -6.16 3.54 -10.06
N GLY A 289 -6.82 2.42 -10.37
CA GLY A 289 -6.72 1.77 -11.67
C GLY A 289 -5.35 1.15 -11.99
N SER A 290 -4.56 0.79 -10.99
CA SER A 290 -3.21 0.23 -11.18
C SER A 290 -3.22 -1.22 -11.68
N GLY A 291 -4.38 -1.84 -11.78
CA GLY A 291 -4.51 -3.27 -12.01
C GLY A 291 -3.96 -4.10 -10.83
N PRO A 292 -3.88 -5.42 -10.97
CA PRO A 292 -3.36 -6.28 -9.90
C PRO A 292 -1.88 -5.99 -9.62
N GLU A 293 -1.53 -5.90 -8.34
CA GLU A 293 -0.16 -5.80 -7.84
C GLU A 293 0.13 -7.04 -7.00
N ILE A 294 0.98 -7.94 -7.51
CA ILE A 294 1.20 -9.30 -6.98
C ILE A 294 2.38 -9.35 -6.01
N CYS A 295 3.45 -8.58 -6.30
CA CYS A 295 4.57 -8.49 -5.39
C CYS A 295 4.10 -8.00 -4.01
N VAL A 296 4.62 -8.59 -2.94
CA VAL A 296 4.29 -8.16 -1.57
C VAL A 296 4.63 -6.69 -1.38
N VAL A 297 5.78 -6.27 -1.92
CA VAL A 297 6.26 -4.89 -1.86
C VAL A 297 5.54 -4.02 -2.88
N SER A 298 4.93 -2.93 -2.43
CA SER A 298 4.19 -2.01 -3.30
C SER A 298 5.14 -1.13 -4.13
N THR A 299 4.87 -1.04 -5.42
CA THR A 299 5.63 -0.22 -6.39
C THR A 299 4.69 0.65 -7.23
N LYS A 300 4.08 0.08 -8.26
CA LYS A 300 3.20 0.81 -9.20
C LYS A 300 1.97 1.42 -8.53
N ALA A 301 1.45 0.80 -7.46
CA ALA A 301 0.34 1.36 -6.71
C ALA A 301 0.72 2.67 -6.01
N ALA A 302 1.92 2.74 -5.41
CA ALA A 302 2.45 3.96 -4.80
C ALA A 302 2.60 5.09 -5.83
N MET A 303 3.05 4.75 -7.05
CA MET A 303 3.18 5.72 -8.15
C MET A 303 1.83 6.30 -8.56
N ALA A 304 0.81 5.45 -8.74
CA ALA A 304 -0.54 5.91 -9.05
C ALA A 304 -1.12 6.80 -7.95
N GLN A 305 -1.02 6.37 -6.70
CA GLN A 305 -1.49 7.12 -5.53
C GLN A 305 -0.82 8.48 -5.42
N THR A 306 0.49 8.54 -5.64
CA THR A 306 1.26 9.80 -5.64
C THR A 306 0.78 10.74 -6.74
N LEU A 307 0.58 10.24 -7.96
CA LEU A 307 0.07 11.05 -9.06
C LEU A 307 -1.35 11.56 -8.81
N ILE A 308 -2.22 10.71 -8.27
CA ILE A 308 -3.60 11.09 -7.93
C ILE A 308 -3.61 12.20 -6.87
N LEU A 309 -2.81 12.05 -5.80
CA LEU A 309 -2.68 13.10 -4.78
C LEU A 309 -2.16 14.41 -5.36
N LEU A 310 -1.18 14.36 -6.26
CA LEU A 310 -0.66 15.55 -6.93
C LEU A 310 -1.75 16.21 -7.80
N ARG A 311 -2.53 15.43 -8.57
CA ARG A 311 -3.67 15.97 -9.34
C ARG A 311 -4.71 16.63 -8.45
N ILE A 312 -5.05 16.02 -7.30
CA ILE A 312 -5.98 16.60 -6.33
C ILE A 312 -5.42 17.91 -5.77
N ALA A 313 -4.12 17.94 -5.41
CA ALA A 313 -3.49 19.14 -4.86
C ALA A 313 -3.42 20.29 -5.88
N VAL A 314 -3.12 20.01 -7.15
CA VAL A 314 -3.15 21.00 -8.24
C VAL A 314 -4.57 21.53 -8.44
N GLU A 315 -5.56 20.66 -8.50
CA GLU A 315 -6.96 21.06 -8.67
C GLU A 315 -7.48 21.85 -7.45
N THR A 316 -7.05 21.49 -6.23
CA THR A 316 -7.37 22.27 -5.02
C THR A 316 -6.76 23.66 -5.09
N GLY A 317 -5.49 23.77 -5.51
CA GLY A 317 -4.82 25.04 -5.72
C GLY A 317 -5.52 25.91 -6.79
N ARG A 318 -5.97 25.28 -7.88
CA ARG A 318 -6.77 25.96 -8.91
C ARG A 318 -8.08 26.52 -8.35
N GLN A 319 -8.84 25.69 -7.61
CA GLN A 319 -10.15 26.09 -7.08
C GLN A 319 -10.07 27.23 -6.05
N GLN A 320 -9.00 27.29 -5.25
CA GLN A 320 -8.78 28.38 -4.30
C GLN A 320 -8.01 29.58 -4.88
N GLY A 321 -7.57 29.51 -6.14
CA GLY A 321 -6.85 30.58 -6.82
C GLY A 321 -5.41 30.79 -6.34
N SER A 322 -4.78 29.75 -5.75
CA SER A 322 -3.35 29.78 -5.37
C SER A 322 -2.40 29.41 -6.52
N LEU A 323 -2.93 28.83 -7.59
CA LEU A 323 -2.21 28.53 -8.83
C LEU A 323 -2.82 29.34 -9.98
N ASP A 324 -1.95 29.87 -10.84
CA ASP A 324 -2.36 30.54 -12.09
C ASP A 324 -2.51 29.55 -13.25
N ASP A 325 -3.17 29.98 -14.33
CA ASP A 325 -3.42 29.16 -15.51
C ASP A 325 -2.12 28.67 -16.16
N GLN A 326 -1.07 29.47 -16.16
CA GLN A 326 0.22 29.08 -16.73
C GLN A 326 0.89 27.94 -15.98
N GLN A 327 0.82 27.94 -14.64
CA GLN A 327 1.33 26.85 -13.80
C GLN A 327 0.54 25.57 -14.05
N ILE A 328 -0.78 25.67 -14.16
CA ILE A 328 -1.69 24.56 -14.41
C ILE A 328 -1.44 23.95 -15.79
N ASP A 329 -1.36 24.78 -16.83
CA ASP A 329 -1.10 24.33 -18.21
C ASP A 329 0.29 23.67 -18.33
N SER A 330 1.30 24.25 -17.69
CA SER A 330 2.66 23.68 -17.60
C SER A 330 2.66 22.29 -16.97
N PHE A 331 1.91 22.12 -15.86
CA PHE A 331 1.75 20.84 -15.22
C PHE A 331 1.03 19.83 -16.11
N HIS A 332 -0.09 20.21 -16.73
CA HIS A 332 -0.84 19.31 -17.63
C HIS A 332 -0.02 18.86 -18.83
N ALA A 333 0.76 19.76 -19.41
CA ALA A 333 1.66 19.40 -20.50
C ALA A 333 2.76 18.41 -20.05
N ALA A 334 3.30 18.61 -18.85
CA ALA A 334 4.37 17.77 -18.31
C ALA A 334 3.86 16.40 -17.84
N VAL A 335 2.72 16.35 -17.16
CA VAL A 335 2.19 15.10 -16.58
C VAL A 335 1.76 14.10 -17.65
N ASN A 336 1.25 14.59 -18.79
CA ASN A 336 0.89 13.74 -19.92
C ASN A 336 2.12 13.05 -20.57
N ARG A 337 3.31 13.65 -20.44
CA ARG A 337 4.58 13.10 -20.95
C ARG A 337 5.30 12.21 -19.92
N LEU A 338 4.90 12.28 -18.66
CA LEU A 338 5.57 11.54 -17.57
C LEU A 338 5.65 10.02 -17.81
N PRO A 339 4.60 9.34 -18.28
CA PRO A 339 4.68 7.90 -18.53
C PRO A 339 5.76 7.52 -19.54
N ASP A 340 5.88 8.27 -20.63
CA ASP A 340 6.90 8.02 -21.66
C ASP A 340 8.30 8.32 -21.12
N LEU A 341 8.44 9.42 -20.38
CA LEU A 341 9.71 9.80 -19.75
C LEU A 341 10.20 8.72 -18.76
N ILE A 342 9.31 8.15 -17.95
CA ILE A 342 9.65 7.05 -17.01
C ILE A 342 10.06 5.80 -17.82
N GLN A 343 9.31 5.45 -18.87
CA GLN A 343 9.64 4.29 -19.72
C GLN A 343 11.04 4.41 -20.32
N ASP A 344 11.37 5.57 -20.90
CA ASP A 344 12.67 5.83 -21.51
C ASP A 344 13.78 5.77 -20.44
N THR A 345 13.57 6.41 -19.29
CA THR A 345 14.53 6.41 -18.19
C THR A 345 14.76 5.00 -17.62
N LEU A 346 13.71 4.17 -17.48
CA LEU A 346 13.84 2.76 -17.07
C LEU A 346 14.73 2.00 -18.05
N ASN A 347 14.50 2.16 -19.35
CA ASN A 347 15.27 1.47 -20.40
C ASN A 347 16.75 1.91 -20.39
N GLU A 348 17.01 3.20 -20.23
CA GLU A 348 18.36 3.76 -20.27
C GLU A 348 19.15 3.47 -18.99
N GLN A 349 18.52 3.62 -17.81
CA GLN A 349 19.23 3.56 -16.53
C GLN A 349 19.30 2.16 -15.92
N SER A 350 18.48 1.20 -16.40
CA SER A 350 18.38 -0.14 -15.82
C SER A 350 19.73 -0.85 -15.71
N GLY A 351 20.52 -0.84 -16.79
CA GLY A 351 21.85 -1.46 -16.80
C GLY A 351 22.85 -0.78 -15.84
N PHE A 352 22.78 0.55 -15.75
CA PHE A 352 23.66 1.31 -14.87
C PHE A 352 23.31 1.11 -13.40
N LEU A 353 22.02 1.14 -13.05
CA LEU A 353 21.53 0.85 -11.69
C LEU A 353 21.88 -0.57 -11.24
N ARG A 354 21.83 -1.55 -12.17
CA ARG A 354 22.27 -2.92 -11.88
C ARG A 354 23.75 -2.96 -11.52
N ASN A 355 24.61 -2.21 -12.21
CA ASN A 355 26.03 -2.14 -11.89
C ASN A 355 26.29 -1.47 -10.55
N ILE A 356 25.59 -0.38 -10.21
CA ILE A 356 25.66 0.26 -8.89
C ILE A 356 25.25 -0.74 -7.81
N ALA A 357 24.08 -1.38 -7.96
CA ALA A 357 23.59 -2.37 -7.01
C ALA A 357 24.63 -3.46 -6.75
N ARG A 358 25.22 -4.03 -7.81
CA ARG A 358 26.27 -5.06 -7.71
C ARG A 358 27.50 -4.58 -6.98
N SER A 359 27.90 -3.32 -7.15
CA SER A 359 29.07 -2.74 -6.49
C SER A 359 28.82 -2.41 -5.01
N THR A 360 27.56 -2.25 -4.61
CA THR A 360 27.15 -1.75 -3.30
C THR A 360 26.31 -2.74 -2.49
N SER A 361 25.90 -3.89 -3.04
CA SER A 361 25.04 -4.87 -2.35
C SER A 361 25.64 -5.46 -1.07
N TRP A 362 26.95 -5.43 -0.92
CA TRP A 362 27.67 -5.89 0.28
C TRP A 362 27.53 -4.93 1.48
N VAL A 363 27.06 -3.70 1.28
CA VAL A 363 26.96 -2.67 2.32
C VAL A 363 25.75 -2.94 3.21
N PRO A 364 25.93 -3.12 4.53
CA PRO A 364 24.82 -3.49 5.41
C PRO A 364 23.93 -2.31 5.82
N ASN A 365 24.43 -1.07 5.73
CA ASN A 365 23.76 0.12 6.24
C ASN A 365 23.68 1.21 5.18
N TRP A 366 22.47 1.74 5.01
CA TRP A 366 22.16 2.78 4.04
C TRP A 366 21.42 3.95 4.70
N LEU A 367 21.81 5.17 4.33
CA LEU A 367 21.05 6.39 4.61
C LEU A 367 20.42 6.89 3.31
N PHE A 368 19.12 7.11 3.32
CA PHE A 368 18.37 7.67 2.20
C PHE A 368 17.99 9.11 2.56
N LEU A 369 18.40 10.09 1.76
CA LEU A 369 18.45 11.47 2.15
C LEU A 369 17.76 12.39 1.15
N GLY A 370 16.80 13.19 1.62
CA GLY A 370 16.07 14.16 0.79
C GLY A 370 15.73 15.42 1.54
N CYS A 371 15.53 16.53 0.81
CA CYS A 371 15.04 17.80 1.34
C CYS A 371 13.65 18.11 0.80
N GLY A 372 12.75 18.69 1.61
CA GLY A 372 11.40 19.05 1.19
C GLY A 372 10.63 17.81 0.68
N GLN A 373 9.98 17.91 -0.48
CA GLN A 373 9.22 16.82 -1.10
C GLN A 373 10.06 15.57 -1.41
N TYR A 374 11.37 15.65 -1.41
CA TYR A 374 12.27 14.51 -1.63
C TYR A 374 12.52 13.70 -0.36
N TYR A 375 12.18 14.23 0.82
CA TYR A 375 12.28 13.48 2.07
C TYR A 375 11.30 12.29 2.13
N PRO A 376 10.00 12.42 1.84
CA PRO A 376 9.12 11.24 1.78
C PRO A 376 9.55 10.21 0.72
N VAL A 377 10.13 10.64 -0.39
CA VAL A 377 10.71 9.73 -1.40
C VAL A 377 11.87 8.93 -0.81
N ALA A 378 12.73 9.59 -0.02
CA ALA A 378 13.83 8.93 0.69
C ALA A 378 13.31 7.88 1.70
N MET A 379 12.25 8.21 2.46
CA MET A 379 11.60 7.30 3.41
C MET A 379 11.04 6.05 2.72
N GLU A 380 10.27 6.26 1.64
CA GLU A 380 9.66 5.18 0.86
C GLU A 380 10.73 4.28 0.23
N SER A 381 11.78 4.89 -0.33
CA SER A 381 12.87 4.15 -0.96
C SER A 381 13.69 3.34 0.06
N ALA A 382 13.90 3.88 1.25
CA ALA A 382 14.52 3.15 2.36
C ALA A 382 13.65 1.97 2.82
N LEU A 383 12.32 2.12 2.82
CA LEU A 383 11.39 1.03 3.09
C LEU A 383 11.55 -0.08 2.04
N LYS A 384 11.56 0.24 0.74
CA LYS A 384 11.77 -0.74 -0.33
C LYS A 384 13.07 -1.50 -0.15
N MET A 385 14.18 -0.79 0.14
CA MET A 385 15.47 -1.42 0.39
C MET A 385 15.39 -2.42 1.57
N LYS A 386 14.81 -2.01 2.71
CA LYS A 386 14.66 -2.89 3.89
C LYS A 386 13.84 -4.15 3.59
N GLU A 387 12.70 -3.98 2.92
CA GLU A 387 11.73 -5.06 2.69
C GLU A 387 12.31 -6.22 1.88
N ILE A 388 13.11 -5.93 0.86
CA ILE A 388 13.56 -6.96 -0.09
C ILE A 388 15.03 -7.35 0.06
N THR A 389 15.89 -6.49 0.62
CA THR A 389 17.32 -6.82 0.83
C THR A 389 17.60 -7.32 2.24
N TYR A 390 16.76 -6.95 3.22
CA TYR A 390 16.93 -7.16 4.66
C TYR A 390 18.15 -6.39 5.24
N GLN A 391 18.65 -5.40 4.51
CA GLN A 391 19.68 -4.49 4.98
C GLN A 391 19.04 -3.38 5.81
N HIS A 392 19.81 -2.81 6.74
CA HIS A 392 19.35 -1.62 7.45
C HIS A 392 19.39 -0.42 6.50
N ALA A 393 18.25 0.19 6.26
CA ALA A 393 18.12 1.38 5.45
C ALA A 393 17.21 2.39 6.18
N GLU A 394 17.70 3.61 6.38
CA GLU A 394 17.00 4.67 7.08
C GLU A 394 16.78 5.87 6.17
N GLY A 395 15.53 6.29 6.02
CA GLY A 395 15.18 7.54 5.33
C GLY A 395 15.13 8.70 6.32
N MET A 396 15.70 9.86 5.95
CA MET A 396 15.63 11.04 6.80
C MET A 396 15.76 12.36 6.02
N PRO A 397 15.35 13.48 6.63
CA PRO A 397 15.65 14.79 6.05
C PRO A 397 17.16 15.04 6.00
N ALA A 398 17.70 15.41 4.85
CA ALA A 398 19.15 15.60 4.69
C ALA A 398 19.73 16.63 5.66
N GLY A 399 18.99 17.68 6.01
CA GLY A 399 19.41 18.66 7.01
C GLY A 399 19.49 18.14 8.45
N PHE A 400 18.90 16.97 8.72
CA PHE A 400 18.91 16.35 10.06
C PHE A 400 20.25 15.67 10.41
N LEU A 401 21.05 15.35 9.41
CA LEU A 401 22.34 14.65 9.56
C LEU A 401 23.23 15.25 10.66
N LYS A 402 23.41 16.57 10.66
CA LYS A 402 24.27 17.30 11.60
C LYS A 402 23.76 17.29 13.05
N HIS A 403 22.56 16.82 13.30
CA HIS A 403 21.96 16.75 14.64
C HIS A 403 22.16 15.38 15.32
N GLY A 404 23.11 14.57 14.83
CA GLY A 404 23.48 13.29 15.45
C GLY A 404 24.00 12.29 14.42
N THR A 405 23.31 12.05 13.33
CA THR A 405 23.53 10.97 12.36
C THR A 405 24.92 11.05 11.69
N LEU A 406 25.54 12.21 11.56
CA LEU A 406 26.91 12.35 11.05
C LEU A 406 27.94 11.53 11.83
N SER A 407 27.67 11.17 13.09
CA SER A 407 28.53 10.29 13.88
C SER A 407 28.65 8.85 13.31
N MET A 408 27.68 8.43 12.49
CA MET A 408 27.65 7.10 11.86
C MET A 408 28.42 7.04 10.54
N ILE A 409 28.87 8.20 10.01
CA ILE A 409 29.45 8.26 8.67
C ILE A 409 30.82 7.62 8.65
N GLU A 410 30.92 6.53 7.93
CA GLU A 410 32.14 5.77 7.62
C GLU A 410 31.96 5.03 6.28
N LYS A 411 33.01 4.36 5.81
CA LYS A 411 32.98 3.63 4.52
C LYS A 411 31.95 2.50 4.44
N SER A 412 31.52 1.96 5.57
CA SER A 412 30.51 0.89 5.66
C SER A 412 29.06 1.41 5.66
N VAL A 413 28.88 2.74 5.65
CA VAL A 413 27.57 3.39 5.54
C VAL A 413 27.49 4.14 4.22
N HIS A 414 26.62 3.72 3.34
CA HIS A 414 26.37 4.40 2.08
C HIS A 414 25.20 5.36 2.19
N SER A 415 25.29 6.51 1.53
CA SER A 415 24.28 7.54 1.54
C SER A 415 23.73 7.76 0.13
N LEU A 416 22.42 7.56 -0.05
CA LEU A 416 21.71 7.80 -1.31
C LEU A 416 20.94 9.11 -1.22
N PHE A 417 21.26 10.06 -2.09
CA PHE A 417 20.63 11.36 -2.15
C PHE A 417 19.59 11.48 -3.26
N PHE A 418 18.43 12.02 -2.92
CA PHE A 418 17.42 12.48 -3.85
C PHE A 418 17.63 13.97 -4.10
N VAL A 419 18.43 14.28 -5.12
CA VAL A 419 18.85 15.65 -5.38
C VAL A 419 17.74 16.41 -6.10
N PRO A 420 17.28 17.57 -5.57
CA PRO A 420 16.31 18.42 -6.24
C PRO A 420 16.84 18.96 -7.56
N LEU A 421 15.94 19.36 -8.48
CA LEU A 421 16.37 20.06 -9.70
C LEU A 421 17.14 21.34 -9.34
N PRO A 422 18.16 21.73 -10.14
CA PRO A 422 18.93 22.97 -9.93
C PRO A 422 18.04 24.24 -9.84
N GLY A 423 16.90 24.24 -10.53
CA GLY A 423 15.91 25.33 -10.48
C GLY A 423 15.21 25.49 -9.12
N GLN A 424 15.20 24.46 -8.27
CA GLN A 424 14.70 24.53 -6.90
C GLN A 424 15.81 24.98 -5.93
N GLN A 425 16.34 26.17 -6.16
CA GLN A 425 17.61 26.66 -5.61
C GLN A 425 17.82 26.42 -4.10
N ASP A 426 16.84 26.69 -3.25
CA ASP A 426 17.00 26.51 -1.81
C ASP A 426 17.06 25.02 -1.39
N LEU A 427 16.19 24.19 -1.94
CA LEU A 427 16.22 22.74 -1.69
C LEU A 427 17.51 22.12 -2.20
N HIS A 428 17.89 22.49 -3.43
CA HIS A 428 19.11 22.00 -4.07
C HIS A 428 20.36 22.37 -3.26
N ARG A 429 20.51 23.65 -2.88
CA ARG A 429 21.64 24.13 -2.07
C ARG A 429 21.74 23.41 -0.72
N ARG A 430 20.61 23.22 -0.02
CA ARG A 430 20.59 22.47 1.25
C ARG A 430 21.02 21.02 1.08
N THR A 431 20.63 20.39 -0.03
CA THR A 431 21.03 19.02 -0.35
C THR A 431 22.52 18.94 -0.62
N LEU A 432 23.10 19.85 -1.42
CA LEU A 432 24.54 19.90 -1.67
C LEU A 432 25.36 20.07 -0.38
N ILE A 433 24.91 20.93 0.53
CA ILE A 433 25.58 21.11 1.85
C ILE A 433 25.61 19.77 2.60
N ALA A 434 24.49 19.04 2.64
CA ALA A 434 24.43 17.75 3.33
C ALA A 434 25.34 16.69 2.64
N MET A 435 25.43 16.70 1.31
CA MET A 435 26.36 15.83 0.55
C MET A 435 27.82 16.14 0.94
N GLU A 436 28.21 17.41 1.00
CA GLU A 436 29.57 17.82 1.39
C GLU A 436 29.87 17.47 2.85
N GLU A 437 28.88 17.55 3.75
CA GLU A 437 29.04 17.14 5.15
C GLU A 437 29.41 15.66 5.28
N ILE A 438 28.86 14.77 4.42
CA ILE A 438 29.20 13.36 4.37
C ILE A 438 30.55 13.13 3.69
N ARG A 439 30.78 13.78 2.54
CA ARG A 439 32.02 13.63 1.75
C ARG A 439 33.27 13.97 2.56
N THR A 440 33.22 15.08 3.31
CA THR A 440 34.34 15.53 4.14
C THR A 440 34.69 14.56 5.29
N ARG A 441 33.78 13.63 5.61
CA ARG A 441 33.97 12.56 6.60
C ARG A 441 34.31 11.21 5.99
N GLY A 442 34.53 11.18 4.67
CA GLY A 442 34.91 9.97 3.94
C GLY A 442 33.78 8.97 3.73
N GLY A 443 32.52 9.41 3.85
CA GLY A 443 31.36 8.59 3.51
C GLY A 443 31.22 8.41 2.00
N THR A 444 30.57 7.31 1.57
CA THR A 444 30.28 7.01 0.17
C THR A 444 28.91 7.59 -0.21
N LEU A 445 28.88 8.32 -1.32
CA LEU A 445 27.67 9.00 -1.81
C LEU A 445 27.19 8.42 -3.12
N ALA A 446 25.93 8.01 -3.14
CA ALA A 446 25.17 7.76 -4.35
C ALA A 446 24.05 8.80 -4.49
N GLY A 447 23.56 9.06 -5.67
CA GLY A 447 22.43 9.99 -5.81
C GLY A 447 21.80 10.00 -7.20
N PHE A 448 20.53 10.39 -7.20
CA PHE A 448 19.78 10.72 -8.40
C PHE A 448 19.90 12.21 -8.64
N VAL A 449 20.50 12.59 -9.75
CA VAL A 449 20.71 14.00 -10.15
C VAL A 449 20.01 14.24 -11.49
N PHE A 450 19.68 15.48 -11.79
CA PHE A 450 19.06 15.84 -13.03
C PHE A 450 20.08 16.33 -14.05
N GLU A 451 19.80 16.12 -15.33
CA GLU A 451 20.64 16.52 -16.46
C GLU A 451 21.11 17.97 -16.33
N GLY A 452 22.41 18.17 -16.53
CA GLY A 452 23.06 19.48 -16.43
C GLY A 452 23.50 19.89 -15.02
N ASP A 453 23.20 19.11 -13.98
CA ASP A 453 23.65 19.36 -12.61
C ASP A 453 25.09 18.88 -12.36
N ARG A 454 26.05 19.63 -12.90
CA ARG A 454 27.48 19.28 -12.79
C ARG A 454 27.96 19.27 -11.34
N HIS A 455 27.48 20.21 -10.53
CA HIS A 455 27.95 20.36 -9.16
C HIS A 455 27.57 19.13 -8.29
N ALA A 456 26.30 18.72 -8.32
CA ALA A 456 25.89 17.53 -7.57
C ALA A 456 26.58 16.27 -8.09
N ARG A 457 26.77 16.15 -9.42
CA ARG A 457 27.44 15.00 -10.03
C ARG A 457 28.91 14.87 -9.59
N GLU A 458 29.63 15.96 -9.44
CA GLU A 458 31.05 15.95 -9.02
C GLU A 458 31.24 15.57 -7.56
N VAL A 459 30.22 15.72 -6.71
CA VAL A 459 30.26 15.33 -5.30
C VAL A 459 29.97 13.85 -5.10
N LEU A 460 29.22 13.21 -5.99
CA LEU A 460 28.77 11.82 -5.88
C LEU A 460 29.82 10.83 -6.38
N ASP A 461 30.00 9.72 -5.64
CA ASP A 461 30.75 8.55 -6.10
C ASP A 461 29.98 7.76 -7.17
N TYR A 462 28.63 7.70 -7.02
CA TYR A 462 27.70 7.05 -7.95
C TYR A 462 26.57 8.03 -8.29
N ALA A 463 26.65 8.68 -9.43
CA ALA A 463 25.64 9.62 -9.90
C ALA A 463 24.77 8.97 -11.00
N VAL A 464 23.47 8.86 -10.76
CA VAL A 464 22.46 8.46 -11.74
C VAL A 464 21.84 9.72 -12.31
N GLU A 465 22.16 10.03 -13.56
CA GLU A 465 21.67 11.23 -14.24
C GLU A 465 20.29 10.97 -14.86
N LEU A 466 19.33 11.80 -14.49
CA LEU A 466 17.93 11.71 -14.90
C LEU A 466 17.58 12.86 -15.84
N PRO A 467 16.68 12.66 -16.80
CA PRO A 467 16.24 13.72 -17.70
C PRO A 467 15.52 14.84 -16.93
N ALA A 468 15.56 16.04 -17.50
CA ALA A 468 14.84 17.18 -16.96
C ALA A 468 13.33 16.91 -16.92
N VAL A 469 12.68 17.26 -15.83
CA VAL A 469 11.26 17.03 -15.57
C VAL A 469 10.65 18.22 -14.85
N HIS A 470 9.31 18.36 -14.93
CA HIS A 470 8.60 19.37 -14.13
C HIS A 470 8.87 19.17 -12.62
N PRO A 471 9.13 20.23 -11.83
CA PRO A 471 9.53 20.10 -10.42
C PRO A 471 8.58 19.29 -9.55
N TRP A 472 7.27 19.34 -9.80
CA TRP A 472 6.28 18.56 -9.05
C TRP A 472 6.29 17.08 -9.40
N LEU A 473 6.86 16.69 -10.55
CA LEU A 473 6.93 15.31 -11.04
C LEU A 473 8.29 14.65 -10.74
N ALA A 474 9.29 15.42 -10.34
CA ALA A 474 10.63 14.94 -10.04
C ALA A 474 10.64 13.82 -8.94
N PRO A 475 9.83 13.89 -7.87
CA PRO A 475 9.72 12.82 -6.89
C PRO A 475 9.32 11.47 -7.47
N LEU A 476 8.40 11.43 -8.44
CA LEU A 476 7.95 10.18 -9.07
C LEU A 476 9.09 9.53 -9.85
N LEU A 477 9.80 10.32 -10.67
CA LEU A 477 10.91 9.80 -11.47
C LEU A 477 12.03 9.19 -10.60
N GLN A 478 12.40 9.88 -9.51
CA GLN A 478 13.40 9.38 -8.58
C GLN A 478 12.92 8.16 -7.79
N MET A 479 11.64 8.09 -7.43
CA MET A 479 11.06 6.94 -6.74
C MET A 479 11.13 5.67 -7.59
N THR A 480 10.79 5.73 -8.88
CA THR A 480 10.94 4.61 -9.82
C THR A 480 12.40 4.11 -9.87
N MET A 481 13.37 5.01 -9.95
CA MET A 481 14.79 4.62 -9.99
C MET A 481 15.27 3.98 -8.69
N ALA A 482 14.78 4.45 -7.54
CA ALA A 482 15.12 3.88 -6.24
C ALA A 482 14.51 2.48 -6.04
N GLN A 483 13.28 2.25 -6.53
CA GLN A 483 12.66 0.93 -6.55
C GLN A 483 13.50 -0.05 -7.40
N LEU A 484 13.95 0.38 -8.57
CA LEU A 484 14.77 -0.44 -9.46
C LEU A 484 16.16 -0.73 -8.87
N LEU A 485 16.77 0.24 -8.19
CA LEU A 485 18.03 0.04 -7.46
C LEU A 485 17.86 -1.01 -6.35
N SER A 486 16.79 -0.89 -5.55
CA SER A 486 16.48 -1.83 -4.47
C SER A 486 16.23 -3.25 -5.02
N TYR A 487 15.49 -3.36 -6.13
CA TYR A 487 15.28 -4.62 -6.83
C TYR A 487 16.61 -5.29 -7.21
N TYR A 488 17.53 -4.56 -7.86
CA TYR A 488 18.81 -5.13 -8.27
C TYR A 488 19.72 -5.48 -7.08
N ALA A 489 19.69 -4.71 -6.00
CA ALA A 489 20.40 -5.05 -4.78
C ALA A 489 19.88 -6.36 -4.17
N ALA A 490 18.57 -6.56 -4.11
CA ALA A 490 17.97 -7.80 -3.63
C ALA A 490 18.27 -8.99 -4.54
N LEU A 491 18.29 -8.78 -5.85
CA LEU A 491 18.65 -9.81 -6.84
C LEU A 491 20.09 -10.28 -6.65
N ASP A 492 21.04 -9.35 -6.49
CA ASP A 492 22.46 -9.65 -6.28
C ASP A 492 22.70 -10.40 -4.94
N LEU A 493 21.91 -10.07 -3.92
CA LEU A 493 21.91 -10.76 -2.62
C LEU A 493 21.18 -12.12 -2.63
N GLY A 494 20.57 -12.53 -3.75
CA GLY A 494 19.84 -13.80 -3.87
C GLY A 494 18.60 -13.86 -2.97
N ARG A 495 17.92 -12.74 -2.74
CA ARG A 495 16.73 -12.67 -1.88
C ARG A 495 15.46 -13.10 -2.61
N ASN A 496 14.46 -13.55 -1.85
CA ASN A 496 13.12 -13.74 -2.41
C ASN A 496 12.43 -12.38 -2.54
N ILE A 497 12.38 -11.86 -3.77
CA ILE A 497 11.93 -10.49 -4.05
C ILE A 497 10.40 -10.38 -4.01
N ASP A 498 9.71 -11.33 -4.64
CA ASP A 498 8.24 -11.28 -4.77
C ASP A 498 7.53 -11.60 -3.43
N LYS A 499 8.17 -12.44 -2.60
CA LYS A 499 7.66 -12.84 -1.28
C LYS A 499 8.76 -12.74 -0.23
N PRO A 500 9.11 -11.52 0.22
CA PRO A 500 10.11 -11.34 1.26
C PRO A 500 9.65 -12.00 2.57
N ARG A 501 10.66 -12.44 3.36
CA ARG A 501 10.39 -13.13 4.64
C ARG A 501 9.61 -12.22 5.60
N ASN A 502 8.72 -12.81 6.39
CA ASN A 502 7.96 -12.15 7.47
C ASN A 502 7.03 -11.00 7.01
N LEU A 503 6.77 -10.88 5.71
CA LEU A 503 5.85 -9.88 5.16
C LEU A 503 4.67 -10.54 4.45
N ALA A 504 3.51 -9.89 4.53
CA ALA A 504 2.30 -10.22 3.78
C ALA A 504 1.91 -9.03 2.89
N LYS A 505 1.23 -9.29 1.76
CA LYS A 505 0.79 -8.24 0.83
C LYS A 505 -0.17 -7.25 1.50
N SER A 506 -1.00 -7.72 2.41
CA SER A 506 -2.01 -6.94 3.10
C SER A 506 -2.04 -7.33 4.57
N VAL A 507 -1.97 -6.36 5.47
CA VAL A 507 -2.10 -6.56 6.92
C VAL A 507 -3.56 -6.29 7.28
N THR A 508 -4.31 -7.36 7.50
CA THR A 508 -5.76 -7.33 7.70
C THR A 508 -6.18 -7.49 9.16
N VAL A 509 -5.21 -7.62 10.06
CA VAL A 509 -5.38 -7.80 11.51
C VAL A 509 -4.52 -6.81 12.27
N GLY A 510 -5.01 -6.35 13.44
CA GLY A 510 -4.30 -5.46 14.36
C GLY A 510 -3.52 -6.20 15.41
#